data_43af050206e44ff74953f41a79af59fc
#
_entry.id   43af050206e44ff74953f41a79af59fc
#
_cell.length_a   1.000
_cell.length_b   1.000
_cell.length_c   1.000
_cell.angle_alpha   90.00
_cell.angle_beta   90.00
_cell.angle_gamma   90.00
#
_symmetry.space_group_name_H-M   'P 1'
#
loop_
_entity.id
_entity.type
_entity.pdbx_description
1 polymer ?
#
loop_
_entity_poly.entity_id
_entity_poly.type
_entity_poly.pdbx_seq_one_letter_code
_entity_poly.pdbx_strand_id
1 'polypeptide(L)'
;MHTPTSTPSRPVAFEAPNITSAGTLADRVTAVLLEKIKSGEFPPGARLPTEQVICERFGVSRTVVREAISRLKSEGLVEVRQGSGMVVREASRAATFRLPVEVSDSVEAVLRVTELRRGIEAEAAALAAGRRTRSQLAEIKRALAAIDSAAKQRRDGVAEDQAFHMAISHATGNSLYPPMLEYLGQFVHAAILLTRTNEAQRGDFSEQVRAEHKAIYDAIAAQDPAAARQAVITHIDNAGARIQAADPAFWAGEGSTAAQPLLEEGKRAARKRPAR
;
A
#
# COMPACT_ATOMS: atom_id res chain seq x y z
N MET A 1 16.18 -8.64 -50.06
CA MET A 1 15.55 -8.16 -48.80
C MET A 1 14.39 -9.09 -48.47
N HIS A 2 14.62 -10.05 -47.57
CA HIS A 2 13.59 -10.97 -47.12
C HIS A 2 13.04 -10.46 -45.81
N THR A 3 11.77 -10.06 -45.79
CA THR A 3 11.01 -9.76 -44.58
C THR A 3 10.62 -11.08 -43.88
N PRO A 4 10.88 -11.28 -42.59
CA PRO A 4 10.42 -12.47 -41.90
C PRO A 4 8.92 -12.34 -41.64
N THR A 5 8.13 -13.20 -42.24
CA THR A 5 6.71 -13.42 -41.91
C THR A 5 6.60 -14.04 -40.52
N SER A 6 6.09 -13.24 -39.56
CA SER A 6 5.77 -13.74 -38.21
C SER A 6 4.54 -14.66 -38.29
N THR A 7 4.75 -15.93 -38.02
CA THR A 7 3.67 -16.92 -37.85
C THR A 7 2.81 -16.54 -36.63
N PRO A 8 1.47 -16.44 -36.73
CA PRO A 8 0.63 -16.17 -35.61
C PRO A 8 0.68 -17.35 -34.60
N SER A 9 1.02 -17.08 -33.36
CA SER A 9 1.04 -18.08 -32.29
C SER A 9 -0.36 -18.68 -32.09
N ARG A 10 -0.41 -20.02 -32.14
CA ARG A 10 -1.62 -20.82 -31.93
C ARG A 10 -2.19 -20.56 -30.52
N PRO A 11 -3.52 -20.37 -30.36
CA PRO A 11 -4.08 -20.18 -29.03
C PRO A 11 -3.87 -21.43 -28.16
N VAL A 12 -3.36 -21.21 -26.93
CA VAL A 12 -3.16 -22.28 -25.94
C VAL A 12 -4.51 -22.85 -25.53
N ALA A 13 -4.64 -24.17 -25.54
CA ALA A 13 -5.86 -24.86 -25.10
C ALA A 13 -6.01 -24.66 -23.57
N PHE A 14 -7.18 -24.22 -23.14
CA PHE A 14 -7.49 -23.87 -21.76
C PHE A 14 -8.61 -24.77 -21.22
N GLU A 15 -8.35 -25.50 -20.14
CA GLU A 15 -9.34 -26.26 -19.39
C GLU A 15 -9.72 -25.54 -18.09
N ALA A 16 -11.00 -25.41 -17.81
CA ALA A 16 -11.51 -24.75 -16.61
C ALA A 16 -12.04 -25.80 -15.61
N PRO A 17 -11.49 -25.88 -14.37
CA PRO A 17 -12.01 -26.74 -13.34
C PRO A 17 -13.36 -26.27 -12.81
N ASN A 18 -14.17 -27.20 -12.30
CA ASN A 18 -15.45 -26.92 -11.67
C ASN A 18 -15.26 -26.17 -10.34
N ILE A 19 -15.99 -25.08 -10.13
CA ILE A 19 -15.72 -24.11 -9.06
C ILE A 19 -16.69 -24.33 -7.89
N THR A 20 -16.20 -24.84 -6.76
CA THR A 20 -16.93 -25.00 -5.49
C THR A 20 -16.11 -24.40 -4.34
N SER A 21 -16.15 -23.08 -4.13
CA SER A 21 -15.62 -22.47 -2.91
C SER A 21 -16.22 -21.07 -2.65
N ALA A 22 -16.15 -20.59 -1.39
CA ALA A 22 -16.72 -19.32 -0.94
C ALA A 22 -16.07 -18.10 -1.63
N GLY A 23 -16.89 -17.13 -2.07
CA GLY A 23 -16.49 -15.90 -2.75
C GLY A 23 -17.44 -15.58 -3.92
N THR A 24 -17.38 -14.35 -4.47
CA THR A 24 -18.15 -14.00 -5.67
C THR A 24 -17.65 -14.80 -6.87
N LEU A 25 -18.50 -14.97 -7.90
CA LEU A 25 -18.09 -15.61 -9.17
C LEU A 25 -16.87 -14.91 -9.79
N ALA A 26 -16.78 -13.59 -9.66
CA ALA A 26 -15.63 -12.82 -10.13
C ALA A 26 -14.35 -13.14 -9.35
N ASP A 27 -14.43 -13.33 -8.02
CA ASP A 27 -13.27 -13.76 -7.20
C ASP A 27 -12.72 -15.10 -7.69
N ARG A 28 -13.61 -16.02 -8.01
CA ARG A 28 -13.25 -17.36 -8.45
C ARG A 28 -12.61 -17.38 -9.82
N VAL A 29 -13.19 -16.66 -10.78
CA VAL A 29 -12.60 -16.49 -12.13
C VAL A 29 -11.23 -15.82 -12.03
N THR A 30 -11.09 -14.77 -11.21
CA THR A 30 -9.82 -14.09 -10.97
C THR A 30 -8.78 -15.06 -10.41
N ALA A 31 -9.13 -15.87 -9.42
CA ALA A 31 -8.21 -16.80 -8.78
C ALA A 31 -7.68 -17.86 -9.77
N VAL A 32 -8.56 -18.43 -10.60
CA VAL A 32 -8.14 -19.43 -11.60
C VAL A 32 -7.24 -18.83 -12.66
N LEU A 33 -7.59 -17.66 -13.20
CA LEU A 33 -6.74 -16.98 -14.19
C LEU A 33 -5.39 -16.58 -13.60
N LEU A 34 -5.36 -16.11 -12.36
CA LEU A 34 -4.14 -15.78 -11.64
C LEU A 34 -3.23 -17.01 -11.43
N GLU A 35 -3.81 -18.16 -11.09
CA GLU A 35 -3.06 -19.41 -10.94
C GLU A 35 -2.43 -19.83 -12.26
N LYS A 36 -3.17 -19.75 -13.36
CA LYS A 36 -2.66 -20.08 -14.70
C LYS A 36 -1.56 -19.13 -15.18
N ILE A 37 -1.61 -17.86 -14.81
CA ILE A 37 -0.52 -16.91 -15.05
C ILE A 37 0.70 -17.28 -14.19
N LYS A 38 0.50 -17.58 -12.91
CA LYS A 38 1.60 -17.93 -11.99
C LYS A 38 2.26 -19.26 -12.31
N SER A 39 1.50 -20.26 -12.75
CA SER A 39 2.04 -21.57 -13.16
C SER A 39 2.78 -21.53 -14.49
N GLY A 40 2.69 -20.39 -15.21
CA GLY A 40 3.30 -20.25 -16.54
C GLY A 40 2.47 -20.84 -17.68
N GLU A 41 1.26 -21.30 -17.44
CA GLU A 41 0.34 -21.75 -18.51
C GLU A 41 0.01 -20.58 -19.45
N PHE A 42 -0.09 -19.35 -18.89
CA PHE A 42 -0.07 -18.11 -19.63
C PHE A 42 1.23 -17.35 -19.33
N PRO A 43 2.30 -17.58 -20.09
CA PRO A 43 3.57 -16.91 -19.85
C PRO A 43 3.49 -15.40 -20.16
N PRO A 44 4.42 -14.59 -19.67
CA PRO A 44 4.54 -13.19 -20.04
C PRO A 44 4.53 -12.99 -21.56
N GLY A 45 3.75 -12.02 -22.03
CA GLY A 45 3.53 -11.78 -23.47
C GLY A 45 2.45 -12.66 -24.11
N ALA A 46 1.96 -13.71 -23.43
CA ALA A 46 0.88 -14.55 -23.95
C ALA A 46 -0.44 -13.77 -23.99
N ARG A 47 -1.27 -14.09 -24.98
CA ARG A 47 -2.64 -13.58 -25.07
C ARG A 47 -3.57 -14.42 -24.21
N LEU A 48 -4.31 -13.77 -23.33
CA LEU A 48 -5.44 -14.40 -22.65
C LEU A 48 -6.56 -14.68 -23.64
N PRO A 49 -7.40 -15.71 -23.39
CA PRO A 49 -8.63 -15.93 -24.12
C PRO A 49 -9.52 -14.67 -24.10
N THR A 50 -10.32 -14.49 -25.14
CA THR A 50 -11.26 -13.36 -25.20
C THR A 50 -12.30 -13.45 -24.07
N GLU A 51 -12.89 -12.32 -23.68
CA GLU A 51 -13.98 -12.30 -22.68
C GLU A 51 -15.08 -13.32 -23.02
N GLN A 52 -15.41 -13.48 -24.30
CA GLN A 52 -16.42 -14.43 -24.75
C GLN A 52 -16.00 -15.87 -24.45
N VAL A 53 -14.77 -16.26 -24.78
CA VAL A 53 -14.25 -17.61 -24.52
C VAL A 53 -14.20 -17.89 -23.01
N ILE A 54 -13.82 -16.87 -22.21
CA ILE A 54 -13.80 -16.98 -20.74
C ILE A 54 -15.23 -17.18 -20.22
N CYS A 55 -16.24 -16.42 -20.72
CA CYS A 55 -17.64 -16.60 -20.34
C CYS A 55 -18.12 -18.04 -20.64
N GLU A 56 -17.82 -18.55 -21.84
CA GLU A 56 -18.22 -19.91 -22.26
C GLU A 56 -17.56 -20.99 -21.41
N ARG A 57 -16.26 -20.85 -21.13
CA ARG A 57 -15.48 -21.84 -20.37
C ARG A 57 -15.82 -21.90 -18.89
N PHE A 58 -16.13 -20.76 -18.28
CA PHE A 58 -16.48 -20.69 -16.87
C PHE A 58 -17.99 -20.75 -16.59
N GLY A 59 -18.83 -20.67 -17.63
CA GLY A 59 -20.29 -20.63 -17.47
C GLY A 59 -20.78 -19.38 -16.72
N VAL A 60 -20.12 -18.25 -16.90
CA VAL A 60 -20.43 -17.00 -16.18
C VAL A 60 -20.79 -15.85 -17.13
N SER A 61 -21.45 -14.83 -16.59
CA SER A 61 -21.84 -13.65 -17.37
C SER A 61 -20.63 -12.78 -17.77
N ARG A 62 -20.79 -11.96 -18.83
CA ARG A 62 -19.77 -10.97 -19.25
C ARG A 62 -19.41 -9.98 -18.14
N THR A 63 -20.36 -9.60 -17.30
CA THR A 63 -20.11 -8.70 -16.16
C THR A 63 -19.12 -9.31 -15.18
N VAL A 64 -19.29 -10.59 -14.83
CA VAL A 64 -18.37 -11.33 -13.95
C VAL A 64 -16.97 -11.41 -14.54
N VAL A 65 -16.87 -11.71 -15.85
CA VAL A 65 -15.55 -11.78 -16.53
C VAL A 65 -14.89 -10.41 -16.59
N ARG A 66 -15.61 -9.35 -16.91
CA ARG A 66 -15.06 -7.98 -16.92
C ARG A 66 -14.57 -7.54 -15.57
N GLU A 67 -15.28 -7.88 -14.50
CA GLU A 67 -14.85 -7.60 -13.13
C GLU A 67 -13.56 -8.37 -12.79
N ALA A 68 -13.49 -9.66 -13.12
CA ALA A 68 -12.28 -10.46 -12.93
C ALA A 68 -11.08 -9.90 -13.72
N ILE A 69 -11.27 -9.55 -14.97
CA ILE A 69 -10.23 -8.94 -15.82
C ILE A 69 -9.83 -7.55 -15.28
N SER A 70 -10.77 -6.74 -14.81
CA SER A 70 -10.47 -5.44 -14.21
C SER A 70 -9.56 -5.59 -12.99
N ARG A 71 -9.77 -6.62 -12.17
CA ARG A 71 -8.91 -6.93 -11.02
C ARG A 71 -7.52 -7.37 -11.43
N LEU A 72 -7.38 -8.23 -12.44
CA LEU A 72 -6.07 -8.61 -12.98
C LEU A 72 -5.33 -7.43 -13.60
N LYS A 73 -6.05 -6.49 -14.22
CA LYS A 73 -5.49 -5.23 -14.74
C LYS A 73 -5.03 -4.30 -13.61
N SER A 74 -5.82 -4.13 -12.56
CA SER A 74 -5.44 -3.32 -11.39
C SER A 74 -4.25 -3.92 -10.64
N GLU A 75 -4.07 -5.24 -10.71
CA GLU A 75 -2.90 -5.95 -10.19
C GLU A 75 -1.69 -5.87 -11.16
N GLY A 76 -1.82 -5.21 -12.31
CA GLY A 76 -0.74 -5.06 -13.28
C GLY A 76 -0.34 -6.36 -14.00
N LEU A 77 -1.13 -7.42 -13.89
CA LEU A 77 -0.83 -8.75 -14.45
C LEU A 77 -1.25 -8.87 -15.91
N VAL A 78 -2.22 -8.05 -16.33
CA VAL A 78 -2.78 -8.07 -17.68
C VAL A 78 -2.94 -6.64 -18.18
N GLU A 79 -2.68 -6.43 -19.47
CA GLU A 79 -2.98 -5.18 -20.17
C GLU A 79 -3.79 -5.44 -21.44
N VAL A 80 -4.54 -4.42 -21.89
CA VAL A 80 -5.23 -4.46 -23.18
C VAL A 80 -4.37 -3.72 -24.19
N ARG A 81 -3.94 -4.43 -25.25
CA ARG A 81 -3.22 -3.84 -26.37
C ARG A 81 -4.16 -3.75 -27.57
N GLN A 82 -4.21 -2.57 -28.20
CA GLN A 82 -5.02 -2.36 -29.40
C GLN A 82 -4.59 -3.35 -30.49
N GLY A 83 -5.54 -4.09 -31.06
CA GLY A 83 -5.29 -5.12 -32.08
C GLY A 83 -4.76 -6.47 -31.55
N SER A 84 -4.29 -6.54 -30.30
CA SER A 84 -3.77 -7.78 -29.70
C SER A 84 -4.62 -8.38 -28.58
N GLY A 85 -5.66 -7.66 -28.14
CA GLY A 85 -6.52 -8.13 -27.06
C GLY A 85 -5.86 -8.02 -25.69
N MET A 86 -6.20 -8.93 -24.79
CA MET A 86 -5.66 -9.00 -23.42
C MET A 86 -4.32 -9.78 -23.45
N VAL A 87 -3.25 -9.15 -22.97
CA VAL A 87 -1.91 -9.74 -22.94
C VAL A 87 -1.42 -9.80 -21.50
N VAL A 88 -0.84 -10.94 -21.12
CA VAL A 88 -0.17 -11.10 -19.83
C VAL A 88 1.08 -10.23 -19.82
N ARG A 89 1.19 -9.34 -18.84
CA ARG A 89 2.40 -8.53 -18.68
C ARG A 89 3.53 -9.39 -18.15
N GLU A 90 4.76 -9.08 -18.55
CA GLU A 90 5.89 -9.56 -17.74
C GLU A 90 5.63 -9.17 -16.30
N ALA A 91 5.55 -10.19 -15.44
CA ALA A 91 5.49 -9.91 -14.02
C ALA A 91 6.75 -9.12 -13.67
N SER A 92 6.60 -7.80 -13.53
CA SER A 92 7.64 -7.03 -12.89
C SER A 92 7.89 -7.77 -11.58
N ARG A 93 9.13 -8.18 -11.30
CA ARG A 93 9.52 -8.81 -10.03
C ARG A 93 9.10 -7.96 -8.82
N ALA A 94 8.75 -6.70 -9.05
CA ALA A 94 8.15 -5.79 -8.09
C ALA A 94 6.64 -6.02 -7.86
N ALA A 95 5.93 -6.77 -8.73
CA ALA A 95 4.45 -6.83 -8.70
C ALA A 95 3.86 -7.79 -7.65
N THR A 96 4.66 -8.40 -6.78
CA THR A 96 4.13 -9.37 -5.80
C THR A 96 4.76 -9.31 -4.43
N PHE A 97 5.37 -8.19 -4.06
CA PHE A 97 5.66 -7.98 -2.65
C PHE A 97 4.35 -7.60 -1.95
N ARG A 98 3.64 -8.61 -1.46
CA ARG A 98 2.48 -8.42 -0.59
C ARG A 98 2.93 -8.67 0.83
N LEU A 99 2.79 -7.67 1.67
CA LEU A 99 2.95 -7.85 3.11
C LEU A 99 1.76 -8.70 3.59
N PRO A 100 1.97 -9.95 4.06
CA PRO A 100 0.91 -10.70 4.71
C PRO A 100 0.69 -10.08 6.10
N VAL A 101 -0.27 -9.19 6.21
CA VAL A 101 -0.67 -8.66 7.52
C VAL A 101 -1.62 -9.69 8.15
N GLU A 102 -1.05 -10.71 8.81
CA GLU A 102 -1.82 -11.61 9.66
C GLU A 102 -1.93 -10.96 11.04
N VAL A 103 -3.08 -10.37 11.32
CA VAL A 103 -3.34 -9.74 12.62
C VAL A 103 -4.66 -10.22 13.18
N SER A 104 -4.66 -10.49 14.47
CA SER A 104 -5.83 -10.97 15.20
C SER A 104 -6.73 -9.82 15.67
N ASP A 105 -6.15 -8.63 15.89
CA ASP A 105 -6.88 -7.45 16.33
C ASP A 105 -6.30 -6.16 15.73
N SER A 106 -7.03 -5.05 15.93
CA SER A 106 -6.72 -3.76 15.35
C SER A 106 -5.48 -3.10 15.94
N VAL A 107 -5.22 -3.30 17.22
CA VAL A 107 -4.05 -2.72 17.92
C VAL A 107 -2.79 -3.37 17.42
N GLU A 108 -2.76 -4.71 17.38
CA GLU A 108 -1.61 -5.47 16.88
C GLU A 108 -1.29 -5.10 15.43
N ALA A 109 -2.32 -4.92 14.57
CA ALA A 109 -2.13 -4.51 13.18
C ALA A 109 -1.40 -3.17 13.08
N VAL A 110 -1.83 -2.19 13.85
CA VAL A 110 -1.23 -0.85 13.87
C VAL A 110 0.21 -0.91 14.38
N LEU A 111 0.45 -1.62 15.48
CA LEU A 111 1.79 -1.73 16.07
C LEU A 111 2.80 -2.37 15.12
N ARG A 112 2.42 -3.41 14.38
CA ARG A 112 3.29 -4.02 13.36
C ARG A 112 3.62 -3.06 12.21
N VAL A 113 2.65 -2.24 11.78
CA VAL A 113 2.88 -1.21 10.77
C VAL A 113 3.79 -0.10 11.31
N THR A 114 3.60 0.35 12.55
CA THR A 114 4.45 1.38 13.17
C THR A 114 5.89 0.88 13.36
N GLU A 115 6.08 -0.39 13.70
CA GLU A 115 7.41 -1.01 13.79
C GLU A 115 8.15 -0.98 12.44
N LEU A 116 7.46 -1.30 11.33
CA LEU A 116 8.02 -1.23 9.99
C LEU A 116 8.35 0.22 9.58
N ARG A 117 7.44 1.16 9.84
CA ARG A 117 7.64 2.59 9.61
C ARG A 117 8.87 3.10 10.34
N ARG A 118 9.02 2.74 11.61
CA ARG A 118 10.15 3.14 12.45
C ARG A 118 11.49 2.82 11.79
N GLY A 119 11.64 1.61 11.23
CA GLY A 119 12.89 1.21 10.57
C GLY A 119 13.18 2.01 9.30
N ILE A 120 12.18 2.22 8.47
CA ILE A 120 12.35 2.84 7.15
C ILE A 120 12.42 4.36 7.24
N GLU A 121 11.50 4.97 7.99
CA GLU A 121 11.37 6.43 8.04
C GLU A 121 12.45 7.08 8.90
N ALA A 122 12.93 6.42 9.95
CA ALA A 122 14.05 6.91 10.74
C ALA A 122 15.34 6.99 9.91
N GLU A 123 15.62 5.99 9.08
CA GLU A 123 16.76 6.03 8.17
C GLU A 123 16.57 7.04 7.06
N ALA A 124 15.35 7.17 6.53
CA ALA A 124 15.04 8.21 5.55
C ALA A 124 15.33 9.62 6.09
N ALA A 125 14.95 9.91 7.33
CA ALA A 125 15.22 11.20 7.98
C ALA A 125 16.71 11.46 8.17
N ALA A 126 17.48 10.45 8.57
CA ALA A 126 18.93 10.56 8.70
C ALA A 126 19.62 10.86 7.35
N LEU A 127 19.20 10.15 6.29
CA LEU A 127 19.71 10.39 4.94
C LEU A 127 19.31 11.80 4.43
N ALA A 128 18.06 12.19 4.69
CA ALA A 128 17.57 13.52 4.33
C ALA A 128 18.37 14.64 5.03
N ALA A 129 18.66 14.48 6.31
CA ALA A 129 19.47 15.45 7.05
C ALA A 129 20.86 15.66 6.41
N GLY A 130 21.52 14.57 5.98
CA GLY A 130 22.84 14.63 5.35
C GLY A 130 22.82 15.08 3.88
N ARG A 131 21.70 14.99 3.17
CA ARG A 131 21.68 15.09 1.69
C ARG A 131 20.73 16.14 1.14
N ARG A 132 19.77 16.63 1.93
CA ARG A 132 18.72 17.54 1.48
C ARG A 132 19.29 18.80 0.84
N THR A 133 18.68 19.28 -0.22
CA THR A 133 18.91 20.62 -0.78
C THR A 133 18.13 21.68 0.00
N ARG A 134 18.41 22.95 -0.28
CA ARG A 134 17.64 24.07 0.30
C ARG A 134 16.16 24.03 -0.16
N SER A 135 15.90 23.65 -1.41
CA SER A 135 14.55 23.53 -1.95
C SER A 135 13.78 22.42 -1.22
N GLN A 136 14.39 21.25 -1.05
CA GLN A 136 13.76 20.13 -0.34
C GLN A 136 13.48 20.46 1.13
N LEU A 137 14.37 21.18 1.81
CA LEU A 137 14.10 21.66 3.16
C LEU A 137 12.89 22.60 3.21
N ALA A 138 12.75 23.49 2.21
CA ALA A 138 11.58 24.36 2.10
C ALA A 138 10.29 23.59 1.84
N GLU A 139 10.34 22.46 1.12
CA GLU A 139 9.21 21.56 0.91
C GLU A 139 8.80 20.85 2.21
N ILE A 140 9.77 20.31 2.96
CA ILE A 140 9.51 19.70 4.28
C ILE A 140 8.88 20.74 5.21
N LYS A 141 9.38 21.99 5.22
CA LYS A 141 8.81 23.08 6.02
C LYS A 141 7.36 23.40 5.65
N ARG A 142 7.04 23.39 4.34
CA ARG A 142 5.67 23.64 3.87
C ARG A 142 4.73 22.50 4.30
N ALA A 143 5.18 21.25 4.20
CA ALA A 143 4.41 20.11 4.66
C ALA A 143 4.17 20.15 6.18
N LEU A 144 5.18 20.50 6.98
CA LEU A 144 5.03 20.73 8.41
C LEU A 144 3.99 21.80 8.72
N ALA A 145 4.02 22.93 8.01
CA ALA A 145 3.06 24.02 8.18
C ALA A 145 1.61 23.58 7.80
N ALA A 146 1.49 22.68 6.84
CA ALA A 146 0.19 22.10 6.47
C ALA A 146 -0.42 21.24 7.60
N ILE A 147 0.40 20.45 8.32
CA ILE A 147 -0.03 19.70 9.53
C ILE A 147 -0.58 20.68 10.58
N ASP A 148 0.14 21.76 10.87
CA ASP A 148 -0.32 22.78 11.81
C ASP A 148 -1.64 23.43 11.38
N SER A 149 -1.80 23.67 10.07
CA SER A 149 -3.03 24.23 9.52
C SER A 149 -4.20 23.28 9.63
N ALA A 150 -4.00 21.97 9.36
CA ALA A 150 -5.01 20.95 9.51
C ALA A 150 -5.51 20.87 10.97
N ALA A 151 -4.58 20.86 11.93
CA ALA A 151 -4.91 20.84 13.34
C ALA A 151 -5.74 22.07 13.79
N LYS A 152 -5.36 23.27 13.34
CA LYS A 152 -6.13 24.50 13.61
C LYS A 152 -7.54 24.46 13.02
N GLN A 153 -7.71 23.81 11.88
CA GLN A 153 -9.00 23.62 11.20
C GLN A 153 -9.79 22.41 11.74
N ARG A 154 -9.29 21.71 12.74
CA ARG A 154 -9.88 20.49 13.32
C ARG A 154 -10.10 19.38 12.28
N ARG A 155 -9.20 19.28 11.28
CA ARG A 155 -9.15 18.15 10.33
C ARG A 155 -8.27 17.04 10.90
N ASP A 156 -8.44 15.81 10.41
CA ASP A 156 -7.66 14.64 10.85
C ASP A 156 -6.15 14.78 10.55
N GLY A 157 -5.77 15.53 9.50
CA GLY A 157 -4.38 15.78 9.14
C GLY A 157 -3.63 14.57 8.57
N VAL A 158 -4.32 13.48 8.21
CA VAL A 158 -3.71 12.25 7.68
C VAL A 158 -2.95 12.51 6.38
N ALA A 159 -3.57 13.25 5.46
CA ALA A 159 -2.95 13.58 4.18
C ALA A 159 -1.71 14.47 4.36
N GLU A 160 -1.77 15.41 5.27
CA GLU A 160 -0.66 16.32 5.59
C GLU A 160 0.49 15.59 6.29
N ASP A 161 0.20 14.65 7.19
CA ASP A 161 1.16 13.78 7.83
C ASP A 161 1.91 12.93 6.79
N GLN A 162 1.17 12.26 5.90
CA GLN A 162 1.76 11.49 4.81
C GLN A 162 2.62 12.36 3.88
N ALA A 163 2.16 13.58 3.55
CA ALA A 163 2.92 14.50 2.71
C ALA A 163 4.23 14.94 3.37
N PHE A 164 4.25 15.12 4.70
CA PHE A 164 5.46 15.46 5.44
C PHE A 164 6.49 14.33 5.38
N HIS A 165 6.11 13.11 5.69
CA HIS A 165 7.00 11.94 5.61
C HIS A 165 7.45 11.65 4.17
N MET A 166 6.58 11.87 3.19
CA MET A 166 6.94 11.75 1.78
C MET A 166 7.95 12.82 1.34
N ALA A 167 7.82 14.07 1.79
CA ALA A 167 8.79 15.12 1.51
C ALA A 167 10.19 14.79 2.09
N ILE A 168 10.24 14.17 3.28
CA ILE A 168 11.48 13.66 3.85
C ILE A 168 12.07 12.55 2.99
N SER A 169 11.24 11.62 2.52
CA SER A 169 11.70 10.51 1.66
C SER A 169 12.32 10.99 0.36
N HIS A 170 11.74 12.00 -0.28
CA HIS A 170 12.31 12.65 -1.46
C HIS A 170 13.66 13.33 -1.17
N ALA A 171 13.85 13.85 0.04
CA ALA A 171 15.08 14.51 0.44
C ALA A 171 16.24 13.52 0.75
N THR A 172 15.99 12.22 0.78
CA THR A 172 17.02 11.18 0.97
C THR A 172 18.05 11.13 -0.17
N GLY A 173 17.69 11.65 -1.36
CA GLY A 173 18.49 11.50 -2.56
C GLY A 173 18.56 10.07 -3.11
N ASN A 174 17.79 9.13 -2.54
CA ASN A 174 17.67 7.76 -3.02
C ASN A 174 16.28 7.54 -3.61
N SER A 175 16.21 7.34 -4.91
CA SER A 175 14.96 7.20 -5.67
C SER A 175 14.09 6.00 -5.29
N LEU A 176 14.60 5.08 -4.45
CA LEU A 176 13.84 3.92 -3.98
C LEU A 176 12.98 4.21 -2.74
N TYR A 177 13.32 5.25 -1.95
CA TYR A 177 12.55 5.58 -0.74
C TYR A 177 11.12 6.06 -1.03
N PRO A 178 10.89 7.03 -1.94
CA PRO A 178 9.54 7.51 -2.21
C PRO A 178 8.59 6.39 -2.68
N PRO A 179 8.89 5.57 -3.71
CA PRO A 179 7.99 4.50 -4.12
C PRO A 179 7.83 3.39 -3.07
N MET A 180 8.82 3.17 -2.19
CA MET A 180 8.70 2.24 -1.08
C MET A 180 7.71 2.77 -0.04
N LEU A 181 7.82 4.04 0.36
CA LEU A 181 6.87 4.66 1.29
C LEU A 181 5.46 4.76 0.68
N GLU A 182 5.34 5.07 -0.60
CA GLU A 182 4.06 5.09 -1.30
C GLU A 182 3.41 3.70 -1.33
N TYR A 183 4.19 2.65 -1.59
CA TYR A 183 3.70 1.27 -1.52
C TYR A 183 3.25 0.90 -0.10
N LEU A 184 4.04 1.25 0.92
CA LEU A 184 3.67 1.04 2.32
C LEU A 184 2.49 1.93 2.73
N GLY A 185 2.31 3.07 2.07
CA GLY A 185 1.24 4.02 2.31
C GLY A 185 -0.16 3.40 2.30
N GLN A 186 -0.38 2.35 1.50
CA GLN A 186 -1.66 1.62 1.47
C GLN A 186 -1.98 0.96 2.82
N PHE A 187 -0.96 0.44 3.51
CA PHE A 187 -1.09 -0.18 4.84
C PHE A 187 -0.97 0.86 5.94
N VAL A 188 -0.10 1.83 5.75
CA VAL A 188 0.19 2.91 6.69
C VAL A 188 -0.97 3.91 6.79
N HIS A 189 -1.72 4.16 5.71
CA HIS A 189 -2.83 5.09 5.73
C HIS A 189 -3.86 4.76 6.83
N ALA A 190 -4.28 3.52 6.91
CA ALA A 190 -5.24 3.10 7.93
C ALA A 190 -4.65 3.20 9.36
N ALA A 191 -3.35 2.89 9.51
CA ALA A 191 -2.67 3.05 10.80
C ALA A 191 -2.51 4.52 11.19
N ILE A 192 -2.15 5.40 10.25
CA ILE A 192 -2.07 6.85 10.49
C ILE A 192 -3.46 7.41 10.81
N LEU A 193 -4.50 7.03 10.04
CA LEU A 193 -5.86 7.46 10.32
C LEU A 193 -6.27 7.10 11.74
N LEU A 194 -5.96 5.89 12.19
CA LEU A 194 -6.29 5.44 13.53
C LEU A 194 -5.52 6.22 14.61
N THR A 195 -4.21 6.44 14.45
CA THR A 195 -3.42 7.24 15.40
C THR A 195 -3.89 8.68 15.44
N ARG A 196 -4.13 9.30 14.28
CA ARG A 196 -4.59 10.71 14.19
C ARG A 196 -5.99 10.88 14.72
N THR A 197 -6.90 9.93 14.50
CA THR A 197 -8.26 9.98 15.09
C THR A 197 -8.19 9.92 16.62
N ASN A 198 -7.35 9.06 17.19
CA ASN A 198 -7.13 8.99 18.63
C ASN A 198 -6.51 10.29 19.18
N GLU A 199 -5.52 10.84 18.47
CA GLU A 199 -4.83 12.08 18.87
C GLU A 199 -5.72 13.32 18.79
N ALA A 200 -6.61 13.39 17.80
CA ALA A 200 -7.53 14.51 17.63
C ALA A 200 -8.57 14.62 18.74
N GLN A 201 -8.86 13.53 19.45
CA GLN A 201 -9.79 13.53 20.60
C GLN A 201 -9.17 14.13 21.87
N ARG A 202 -7.84 14.27 21.91
CA ARG A 202 -7.12 14.75 23.09
C ARG A 202 -6.19 15.90 22.73
N GLY A 203 -6.46 17.09 23.29
CA GLY A 203 -5.70 18.30 23.04
C GLY A 203 -4.21 18.20 23.42
N ASP A 204 -3.91 17.44 24.50
CA ASP A 204 -2.53 17.17 24.94
C ASP A 204 -1.73 16.37 23.90
N PHE A 205 -2.35 15.41 23.22
CA PHE A 205 -1.69 14.63 22.16
C PHE A 205 -1.39 15.48 20.93
N SER A 206 -2.33 16.36 20.53
CA SER A 206 -2.13 17.24 19.39
C SER A 206 -0.90 18.14 19.56
N GLU A 207 -0.65 18.63 20.76
CA GLU A 207 0.51 19.47 21.08
C GLU A 207 1.82 18.67 21.05
N GLN A 208 1.81 17.46 21.63
CA GLN A 208 2.96 16.54 21.60
C GLN A 208 3.34 16.17 20.15
N VAL A 209 2.38 15.78 19.34
CA VAL A 209 2.61 15.39 17.93
C VAL A 209 3.20 16.56 17.12
N ARG A 210 2.74 17.78 17.35
CA ARG A 210 3.31 18.98 16.71
C ARG A 210 4.76 19.21 17.13
N ALA A 211 5.08 19.04 18.40
CA ALA A 211 6.44 19.15 18.92
C ALA A 211 7.36 18.07 18.32
N GLU A 212 6.85 16.85 18.19
CA GLU A 212 7.58 15.73 17.56
C GLU A 212 7.91 16.02 16.08
N HIS A 213 6.93 16.43 15.27
CA HIS A 213 7.16 16.79 13.87
C HIS A 213 8.15 17.96 13.73
N LYS A 214 8.02 18.96 14.63
CA LYS A 214 8.98 20.08 14.67
C LYS A 214 10.40 19.60 14.99
N ALA A 215 10.57 18.69 15.92
CA ALA A 215 11.87 18.13 16.26
C ALA A 215 12.52 17.39 15.07
N ILE A 216 11.73 16.64 14.30
CA ILE A 216 12.20 16.01 13.06
C ILE A 216 12.69 17.05 12.06
N TYR A 217 11.88 18.08 11.81
CA TYR A 217 12.25 19.16 10.90
C TYR A 217 13.51 19.90 11.37
N ASP A 218 13.61 20.26 12.64
CA ASP A 218 14.75 20.99 13.21
C ASP A 218 16.04 20.19 13.06
N ALA A 219 16.03 18.88 13.31
CA ALA A 219 17.18 18.01 13.14
C ALA A 219 17.62 17.91 11.67
N ILE A 220 16.66 17.80 10.74
CA ILE A 220 16.96 17.80 9.29
C ILE A 220 17.50 19.18 8.85
N ALA A 221 16.95 20.26 9.37
CA ALA A 221 17.41 21.62 9.10
C ALA A 221 18.84 21.86 9.60
N ALA A 222 19.15 21.33 10.78
CA ALA A 222 20.49 21.37 11.38
C ALA A 222 21.50 20.45 10.68
N GLN A 223 21.07 19.60 9.75
CA GLN A 223 21.90 18.58 9.11
C GLN A 223 22.54 17.61 10.13
N ASP A 224 21.75 17.20 11.13
CA ASP A 224 22.16 16.20 12.12
C ASP A 224 21.44 14.87 11.83
N PRO A 225 22.10 13.90 11.15
CA PRO A 225 21.51 12.60 10.84
C PRO A 225 21.14 11.79 12.08
N ALA A 226 21.92 11.87 13.16
CA ALA A 226 21.68 11.11 14.37
C ALA A 226 20.43 11.64 15.10
N ALA A 227 20.33 12.95 15.26
CA ALA A 227 19.16 13.60 15.84
C ALA A 227 17.90 13.39 14.98
N ALA A 228 18.01 13.48 13.65
CA ALA A 228 16.87 13.26 12.75
C ALA A 228 16.34 11.82 12.86
N ARG A 229 17.21 10.81 12.88
CA ARG A 229 16.85 9.42 13.12
C ARG A 229 16.12 9.26 14.45
N GLN A 230 16.71 9.79 15.52
CA GLN A 230 16.14 9.66 16.85
C GLN A 230 14.80 10.37 16.99
N ALA A 231 14.62 11.53 16.38
CA ALA A 231 13.36 12.28 16.40
C ALA A 231 12.22 11.48 15.74
N VAL A 232 12.49 10.82 14.59
CA VAL A 232 11.48 9.95 13.93
C VAL A 232 11.20 8.72 14.79
N ILE A 233 12.20 8.07 15.37
CA ILE A 233 12.01 6.94 16.28
C ILE A 233 11.07 7.36 17.43
N THR A 234 11.37 8.47 18.08
CA THR A 234 10.56 8.99 19.19
C THR A 234 9.11 9.27 18.75
N HIS A 235 8.94 9.91 17.60
CA HIS A 235 7.61 10.22 17.04
C HIS A 235 6.79 8.95 16.82
N ILE A 236 7.35 7.93 16.16
CA ILE A 236 6.64 6.69 15.83
C ILE A 236 6.40 5.83 17.07
N ASP A 237 7.37 5.73 17.99
CA ASP A 237 7.21 4.99 19.24
C ASP A 237 6.13 5.64 20.12
N ASN A 238 6.07 6.97 20.21
CA ASN A 238 5.03 7.69 20.92
C ASN A 238 3.64 7.49 20.28
N ALA A 239 3.54 7.48 18.94
CA ALA A 239 2.30 7.18 18.25
C ALA A 239 1.79 5.77 18.60
N GLY A 240 2.69 4.77 18.60
CA GLY A 240 2.37 3.41 19.07
C GLY A 240 1.91 3.35 20.53
N ALA A 241 2.60 4.06 21.41
CA ALA A 241 2.23 4.13 22.85
C ALA A 241 0.86 4.79 23.05
N ARG A 242 0.56 5.88 22.32
CA ARG A 242 -0.75 6.54 22.37
C ARG A 242 -1.90 5.63 21.91
N ILE A 243 -1.66 4.79 20.93
CA ILE A 243 -2.64 3.80 20.46
C ILE A 243 -2.83 2.68 21.50
N GLN A 244 -1.78 2.19 22.12
CA GLN A 244 -1.90 1.19 23.19
C GLN A 244 -2.64 1.73 24.42
N ALA A 245 -2.48 3.01 24.72
CA ALA A 245 -3.14 3.71 25.82
C ALA A 245 -4.51 4.29 25.44
N ALA A 246 -5.03 4.02 24.23
CA ALA A 246 -6.32 4.53 23.80
C ALA A 246 -7.46 3.93 24.63
N ASP A 247 -8.47 4.77 24.93
CA ASP A 247 -9.63 4.38 25.73
C ASP A 247 -10.37 3.19 25.07
N PRO A 248 -10.84 2.19 25.83
CA PRO A 248 -11.72 1.14 25.32
C PRO A 248 -12.94 1.67 24.55
N ALA A 249 -13.47 2.84 24.90
CA ALA A 249 -14.57 3.48 24.19
C ALA A 249 -14.16 3.91 22.76
N PHE A 250 -12.91 4.34 22.54
CA PHE A 250 -12.36 4.61 21.21
C PHE A 250 -12.40 3.36 20.33
N TRP A 251 -11.98 2.22 20.90
CA TRP A 251 -11.97 0.94 20.18
C TRP A 251 -13.38 0.36 19.91
N ALA A 252 -14.35 0.69 20.75
CA ALA A 252 -15.75 0.32 20.53
C ALA A 252 -16.47 1.21 19.48
N GLY A 253 -15.89 2.36 19.13
CA GLY A 253 -16.45 3.35 18.20
C GLY A 253 -15.57 3.59 16.98
N GLU A 254 -15.05 4.81 16.88
CA GLU A 254 -14.29 5.29 15.71
C GLU A 254 -13.02 4.49 15.43
N GLY A 255 -12.33 4.01 16.46
CA GLY A 255 -11.14 3.19 16.33
C GLY A 255 -11.41 1.87 15.60
N SER A 256 -12.52 1.20 15.93
CA SER A 256 -12.93 -0.04 15.25
C SER A 256 -13.21 0.21 13.77
N THR A 257 -13.92 1.28 13.44
CA THR A 257 -14.24 1.64 12.06
C THR A 257 -12.98 1.97 11.25
N ALA A 258 -12.08 2.76 11.82
CA ALA A 258 -10.83 3.15 11.18
C ALA A 258 -9.87 1.95 10.97
N ALA A 259 -9.93 0.94 11.85
CA ALA A 259 -9.09 -0.26 11.76
C ALA A 259 -9.62 -1.32 10.79
N GLN A 260 -10.89 -1.26 10.38
CA GLN A 260 -11.49 -2.26 9.48
C GLN A 260 -10.66 -2.57 8.21
N PRO A 261 -10.11 -1.57 7.49
CA PRO A 261 -9.30 -1.85 6.30
C PRO A 261 -8.09 -2.74 6.59
N LEU A 262 -7.41 -2.53 7.73
CA LEU A 262 -6.26 -3.35 8.14
C LEU A 262 -6.65 -4.80 8.40
N LEU A 263 -7.78 -5.01 9.08
CA LEU A 263 -8.29 -6.34 9.42
C LEU A 263 -8.82 -7.09 8.19
N GLU A 264 -9.45 -6.40 7.24
CA GLU A 264 -9.94 -7.01 6.01
C GLU A 264 -8.81 -7.45 5.09
N GLU A 265 -7.73 -6.68 4.99
CA GLU A 265 -6.54 -7.08 4.25
C GLU A 265 -5.87 -8.30 4.89
N GLY A 266 -5.75 -8.35 6.21
CA GLY A 266 -5.26 -9.50 6.95
C GLY A 266 -6.10 -10.76 6.67
N LYS A 267 -7.44 -10.65 6.75
CA LYS A 267 -8.37 -11.76 6.43
C LYS A 267 -8.28 -12.23 4.98
N ARG A 268 -8.09 -11.31 4.02
CA ARG A 268 -7.88 -11.65 2.59
C ARG A 268 -6.56 -12.39 2.38
N ALA A 269 -5.50 -12.00 3.09
CA ALA A 269 -4.20 -12.67 3.04
C ALA A 269 -4.27 -14.09 3.64
N ALA A 270 -4.90 -14.26 4.80
CA ALA A 270 -5.06 -15.55 5.48
C ALA A 270 -5.89 -16.55 4.67
N ARG A 271 -6.97 -16.11 4.00
CA ARG A 271 -7.82 -16.97 3.14
C ARG A 271 -7.12 -17.48 1.87
N LYS A 272 -5.97 -16.88 1.48
CA LYS A 272 -5.20 -17.26 0.28
C LYS A 272 -4.07 -18.24 0.56
N ARG A 273 -3.86 -18.67 1.82
CA ARG A 273 -2.86 -19.72 2.14
C ARG A 273 -3.46 -21.09 1.80
N PRO A 274 -2.78 -21.91 0.97
CA PRO A 274 -3.14 -23.33 0.85
C PRO A 274 -2.88 -24.00 2.21
N ALA A 275 -3.80 -24.85 2.63
CA ALA A 275 -3.56 -25.74 3.77
C ALA A 275 -2.29 -26.55 3.49
N ARG A 276 -1.36 -26.57 4.46
CA ARG A 276 -0.16 -27.41 4.39
C ARG A 276 -0.52 -28.87 4.46
#